data_3eba9e29998a0624f20a3bfe0243fc86
#
_entry.id   3eba9e29998a0624f20a3bfe0243fc86
#
_cell.length_a   1.000
_cell.length_b   1.000
_cell.length_c   1.000
_cell.angle_alpha   90.00
_cell.angle_beta   90.00
_cell.angle_gamma   90.00
#
_symmetry.space_group_name_H-M   'P 1'
#
loop_
_entity.id
_entity.type
_entity.pdbx_description
1 polymer ?
#
loop_
_entity_poly.entity_id
_entity_poly.type
_entity_poly.pdbx_seq_one_letter_code
_entity_poly.pdbx_strand_id
1 'polypeptide(L)'
;SAIKKIKNKIDTVFMISPLTDNKRIKKIAKSTTGFIYAVSRLGVTGARSNLEKSTLILIKRIRKFTNKPTCVGFGISKPEHVKSIIKAGADGVIVGSAIVDLIAENINNEEKMLNYIYAYIKSMKVATISHKNLSI
;
A
#
# COMPACT_ATOMS: atom_id res chain seq x y z
N SER A 1 -16.05 -16.45 -20.33
CA SER A 1 -14.75 -16.68 -19.67
C SER A 1 -14.97 -17.20 -18.26
N ALA A 2 -14.07 -18.05 -17.75
CA ALA A 2 -14.16 -18.62 -16.39
C ALA A 2 -14.34 -17.54 -15.31
N ILE A 3 -13.71 -16.37 -15.47
CA ILE A 3 -13.81 -15.24 -14.54
C ILE A 3 -15.25 -14.69 -14.43
N LYS A 4 -16.05 -14.71 -15.50
CA LYS A 4 -17.46 -14.28 -15.43
C LYS A 4 -18.31 -15.19 -14.55
N LYS A 5 -18.02 -16.50 -14.50
CA LYS A 5 -18.77 -17.48 -13.69
C LYS A 5 -18.51 -17.37 -12.19
N ILE A 6 -17.35 -16.80 -11.77
CA ILE A 6 -16.94 -16.63 -10.37
C ILE A 6 -17.02 -15.18 -9.89
N LYS A 7 -17.53 -14.27 -10.71
CA LYS A 7 -17.58 -12.82 -10.46
C LYS A 7 -18.20 -12.41 -9.11
N ASN A 8 -19.07 -13.23 -8.56
CA ASN A 8 -19.72 -12.99 -7.27
C ASN A 8 -19.05 -13.72 -6.10
N LYS A 9 -17.94 -14.43 -6.32
CA LYS A 9 -17.24 -15.22 -5.29
C LYS A 9 -15.80 -14.80 -5.04
N ILE A 10 -15.20 -14.04 -5.97
CA ILE A 10 -13.80 -13.63 -5.89
C ILE A 10 -13.69 -12.16 -6.29
N ASP A 11 -13.12 -11.36 -5.42
CA ASP A 11 -12.79 -9.98 -5.72
C ASP A 11 -11.54 -9.87 -6.61
N THR A 12 -11.56 -8.86 -7.47
CA THR A 12 -10.42 -8.55 -8.33
C THR A 12 -9.66 -7.34 -7.75
N VAL A 13 -8.34 -7.49 -7.68
CA VAL A 13 -7.42 -6.42 -7.29
C VAL A 13 -6.53 -6.11 -8.49
N PHE A 14 -6.62 -4.90 -9.01
CA PHE A 14 -5.78 -4.47 -10.12
C PHE A 14 -4.72 -3.47 -9.67
N MET A 15 -3.57 -3.53 -10.36
CA MET A 15 -2.41 -2.70 -10.05
C MET A 15 -2.40 -1.44 -10.89
N ILE A 16 -2.00 -0.32 -10.27
CA ILE A 16 -1.76 0.97 -10.91
C ILE A 16 -0.37 1.46 -10.52
N SER A 17 0.41 1.90 -11.50
CA SER A 17 1.74 2.47 -11.30
C SER A 17 1.77 3.98 -11.62
N PRO A 18 2.81 4.73 -11.24
CA PRO A 18 2.98 6.14 -11.64
C PRO A 18 2.92 6.37 -13.15
N LEU A 19 3.32 5.38 -13.96
CA LEU A 19 3.31 5.45 -15.42
C LEU A 19 1.93 5.15 -16.04
N THR A 20 0.94 4.71 -15.24
CA THR A 20 -0.40 4.42 -15.73
C THR A 20 -1.12 5.73 -16.10
N ASP A 21 -1.59 5.86 -17.33
CA ASP A 21 -2.34 7.03 -17.79
C ASP A 21 -3.76 7.11 -17.18
N ASN A 22 -4.37 8.28 -17.25
CA ASN A 22 -5.66 8.55 -16.63
C ASN A 22 -6.81 7.73 -17.24
N LYS A 23 -6.77 7.45 -18.56
CA LYS A 23 -7.78 6.64 -19.25
C LYS A 23 -7.74 5.20 -18.73
N ARG A 24 -6.54 4.67 -18.54
CA ARG A 24 -6.31 3.34 -17.99
C ARG A 24 -6.67 3.25 -16.50
N ILE A 25 -6.39 4.30 -15.70
CA ILE A 25 -6.84 4.38 -14.29
C ILE A 25 -8.36 4.26 -14.22
N LYS A 26 -9.13 5.00 -15.04
CA LYS A 26 -10.59 4.90 -15.09
C LYS A 26 -11.08 3.49 -15.43
N LYS A 27 -10.45 2.82 -16.41
CA LYS A 27 -10.80 1.45 -16.81
C LYS A 27 -10.53 0.46 -15.68
N ILE A 28 -9.36 0.54 -15.05
CA ILE A 28 -8.97 -0.28 -13.90
C ILE A 28 -9.95 -0.09 -12.74
N ALA A 29 -10.26 1.16 -12.39
CA ALA A 29 -11.19 1.48 -11.32
C ALA A 29 -12.58 0.86 -11.54
N LYS A 30 -13.08 0.83 -12.78
CA LYS A 30 -14.36 0.18 -13.11
C LYS A 30 -14.30 -1.35 -12.99
N SER A 31 -13.15 -1.95 -13.33
CA SER A 31 -12.97 -3.41 -13.36
C SER A 31 -12.57 -4.01 -12.01
N THR A 32 -12.05 -3.21 -11.09
CA THR A 32 -11.70 -3.64 -9.73
C THR A 32 -12.98 -3.83 -8.92
N THR A 33 -13.11 -4.96 -8.21
CA THR A 33 -14.24 -5.22 -7.29
C THR A 33 -13.81 -5.14 -5.83
N GLY A 34 -12.57 -5.52 -5.50
CA GLY A 34 -11.96 -5.38 -4.19
C GLY A 34 -11.32 -4.00 -4.00
N PHE A 35 -10.02 -3.92 -3.97
CA PHE A 35 -9.26 -2.68 -3.81
C PHE A 35 -8.29 -2.44 -4.97
N ILE A 36 -7.81 -1.21 -5.10
CA ILE A 36 -6.77 -0.83 -6.06
C ILE A 36 -5.40 -0.96 -5.37
N TYR A 37 -4.49 -1.70 -6.00
CA TYR A 37 -3.10 -1.79 -5.57
C TYR A 37 -2.28 -0.70 -6.29
N ALA A 38 -1.95 0.37 -5.58
CA ALA A 38 -1.04 1.39 -6.09
C ALA A 38 0.42 0.98 -5.82
N VAL A 39 1.17 0.76 -6.91
CA VAL A 39 2.60 0.40 -6.80
C VAL A 39 3.39 1.65 -6.52
N SER A 40 4.05 1.72 -5.36
CA SER A 40 5.00 2.79 -5.07
C SER A 40 6.33 2.56 -5.81
N ARG A 41 7.06 3.61 -6.08
CA ARG A 41 8.46 3.55 -6.45
C ARG A 41 9.29 4.13 -5.30
N LEU A 42 10.31 3.40 -4.87
CA LEU A 42 11.41 3.97 -4.12
C LEU A 42 12.47 4.39 -5.15
N GLY A 43 13.03 5.59 -4.99
CA GLY A 43 14.08 6.08 -5.86
C GLY A 43 15.27 5.12 -5.92
N VAL A 44 15.78 4.87 -7.14
CA VAL A 44 16.92 3.97 -7.39
C VAL A 44 18.26 4.62 -7.04
N THR A 45 18.28 5.91 -6.69
CA THR A 45 19.50 6.68 -6.43
C THR A 45 19.56 7.16 -4.98
N GLY A 46 20.40 6.51 -4.20
CA GLY A 46 21.07 7.03 -3.00
C GLY A 46 20.28 7.26 -1.71
N ALA A 47 18.98 7.32 -1.73
CA ALA A 47 18.15 7.51 -0.54
C ALA A 47 16.96 6.55 -0.52
N ARG A 48 17.22 5.31 -0.17
CA ARG A 48 16.19 4.27 0.08
C ARG A 48 15.20 4.62 1.21
N SER A 49 15.28 5.82 1.78
CA SER A 49 14.50 6.25 2.94
C SER A 49 13.29 7.11 2.62
N ASN A 50 13.21 7.72 1.45
CA ASN A 50 12.12 8.65 1.12
C ASN A 50 11.15 8.07 0.10
N LEU A 51 9.86 8.11 0.44
CA LEU A 51 8.78 7.80 -0.48
C LEU A 51 8.81 8.79 -1.65
N GLU A 52 8.87 8.28 -2.89
CA GLU A 52 8.89 9.16 -4.06
C GLU A 52 7.63 10.03 -4.15
N LYS A 53 7.83 11.30 -4.48
CA LYS A 53 6.73 12.25 -4.76
C LYS A 53 5.75 11.71 -5.82
N SER A 54 6.25 10.90 -6.76
CA SER A 54 5.45 10.23 -7.80
C SER A 54 4.35 9.33 -7.21
N THR A 55 4.63 8.63 -6.08
CA THR A 55 3.65 7.79 -5.38
C THR A 55 2.53 8.63 -4.78
N LEU A 56 2.86 9.74 -4.12
CA LEU A 56 1.85 10.65 -3.53
C LEU A 56 0.98 11.31 -4.61
N ILE A 57 1.57 11.67 -5.73
CA ILE A 57 0.86 12.20 -6.90
C ILE A 57 -0.07 11.13 -7.48
N LEU A 58 0.40 9.87 -7.57
CA LEU A 58 -0.41 8.76 -8.06
C LEU A 58 -1.66 8.54 -7.20
N ILE A 59 -1.53 8.54 -5.87
CA ILE A 59 -2.66 8.39 -4.94
C ILE A 59 -3.70 9.48 -5.22
N LYS A 60 -3.28 10.74 -5.29
CA LYS A 60 -4.16 11.88 -5.60
C LYS A 60 -4.82 11.75 -6.98
N ARG A 61 -4.10 11.22 -7.97
CA ARG A 61 -4.66 10.95 -9.31
C ARG A 61 -5.73 9.87 -9.26
N ILE A 62 -5.49 8.76 -8.55
CA ILE A 62 -6.47 7.68 -8.40
C ILE A 62 -7.75 8.22 -7.77
N ARG A 63 -7.65 9.02 -6.71
CA ARG A 63 -8.79 9.62 -6.02
C ARG A 63 -9.67 10.51 -6.88
N LYS A 64 -9.13 11.13 -7.93
CA LYS A 64 -9.94 11.89 -8.90
C LYS A 64 -10.90 11.01 -9.71
N PHE A 65 -10.68 9.73 -9.77
CA PHE A 65 -11.43 8.81 -10.64
C PHE A 65 -12.25 7.77 -9.89
N THR A 66 -12.00 7.56 -8.58
CA THR A 66 -12.70 6.54 -7.81
C THR A 66 -12.54 6.73 -6.31
N ASN A 67 -13.59 6.31 -5.58
CA ASN A 67 -13.59 6.20 -4.12
C ASN A 67 -13.32 4.76 -3.64
N LYS A 68 -12.97 3.83 -4.54
CA LYS A 68 -12.63 2.45 -4.15
C LYS A 68 -11.43 2.43 -3.21
N PRO A 69 -11.40 1.49 -2.25
CA PRO A 69 -10.25 1.33 -1.37
C PRO A 69 -8.97 1.24 -2.18
N THR A 70 -7.96 2.00 -1.78
CA THR A 70 -6.66 2.04 -2.45
C THR A 70 -5.56 1.78 -1.44
N CYS A 71 -4.83 0.68 -1.64
CA CYS A 71 -3.69 0.32 -0.82
C CYS A 71 -2.40 0.54 -1.61
N VAL A 72 -1.39 1.10 -0.94
CA VAL A 72 -0.07 1.33 -1.54
C VAL A 72 0.89 0.26 -1.06
N GLY A 73 1.56 -0.38 -2.00
CA GLY A 73 2.58 -1.39 -1.71
C GLY A 73 3.87 -1.12 -2.47
N PHE A 74 4.89 -1.89 -2.13
CA PHE A 74 6.25 -1.84 -2.64
C PHE A 74 7.16 -0.85 -1.91
N GLY A 75 8.18 -1.37 -1.20
CA GLY A 75 9.20 -0.59 -0.51
C GLY A 75 8.72 0.17 0.74
N ILE A 76 7.51 -0.08 1.22
CA ILE A 76 7.01 0.50 2.46
C ILE A 76 7.63 -0.25 3.63
N SER A 77 8.42 0.46 4.45
CA SER A 77 9.16 -0.16 5.55
C SER A 77 9.18 0.64 6.85
N LYS A 78 8.67 1.89 6.82
CA LYS A 78 8.72 2.80 7.97
C LYS A 78 7.36 3.42 8.26
N PRO A 79 7.03 3.72 9.54
CA PRO A 79 5.79 4.42 9.91
C PRO A 79 5.61 5.78 9.21
N GLU A 80 6.70 6.51 8.92
CA GLU A 80 6.66 7.80 8.24
C GLU A 80 6.16 7.66 6.79
N HIS A 81 6.51 6.55 6.11
CA HIS A 81 5.97 6.23 4.79
C HIS A 81 4.46 6.05 4.87
N VAL A 82 3.98 5.29 5.89
CA VAL A 82 2.56 5.06 6.12
C VAL A 82 1.82 6.38 6.33
N LYS A 83 2.31 7.25 7.24
CA LYS A 83 1.71 8.57 7.50
C LYS A 83 1.55 9.38 6.22
N SER A 84 2.60 9.44 5.40
CA SER A 84 2.61 10.21 4.14
C SER A 84 1.60 9.66 3.13
N ILE A 85 1.49 8.33 3.02
CA ILE A 85 0.57 7.62 2.13
C ILE A 85 -0.88 7.87 2.54
N ILE A 86 -1.20 7.71 3.82
CA ILE A 86 -2.56 7.94 4.34
C ILE A 86 -2.95 9.41 4.19
N LYS A 87 -2.03 10.34 4.51
CA LYS A 87 -2.25 11.79 4.28
C LYS A 87 -2.50 12.13 2.81
N ALA A 88 -1.92 11.40 1.88
CA ALA A 88 -2.16 11.59 0.44
C ALA A 88 -3.52 11.04 -0.03
N GLY A 89 -4.24 10.30 0.83
CA GLY A 89 -5.60 9.82 0.57
C GLY A 89 -5.70 8.31 0.30
N ALA A 90 -4.67 7.50 0.56
CA ALA A 90 -4.79 6.05 0.53
C ALA A 90 -5.53 5.53 1.76
N ASP A 91 -6.16 4.35 1.64
CA ASP A 91 -6.89 3.69 2.73
C ASP A 91 -6.00 2.74 3.52
N GLY A 92 -4.90 2.28 2.94
CA GLY A 92 -4.00 1.34 3.58
C GLY A 92 -2.65 1.20 2.89
N VAL A 93 -1.81 0.39 3.49
CA VAL A 93 -0.48 0.04 2.98
C VAL A 93 -0.31 -1.48 2.96
N ILE A 94 0.54 -1.96 2.06
CA ILE A 94 0.93 -3.36 1.94
C ILE A 94 2.43 -3.44 2.20
N VAL A 95 2.80 -4.24 3.19
CA VAL A 95 4.20 -4.45 3.60
C VAL A 95 4.54 -5.93 3.44
N GLY A 96 5.61 -6.22 2.76
CA GLY A 96 6.09 -7.58 2.51
C GLY A 96 7.56 -7.75 2.91
N SER A 97 8.49 -7.25 2.12
CA SER A 97 9.93 -7.47 2.28
C SER A 97 10.45 -7.17 3.68
N ALA A 98 10.03 -6.07 4.29
CA ALA A 98 10.46 -5.73 5.64
C ALA A 98 10.04 -6.78 6.71
N ILE A 99 8.93 -7.48 6.49
CA ILE A 99 8.52 -8.59 7.38
C ILE A 99 9.39 -9.83 7.09
N VAL A 100 9.66 -10.10 5.81
CA VAL A 100 10.55 -11.21 5.41
C VAL A 100 11.96 -11.01 5.97
N ASP A 101 12.47 -9.78 5.95
CA ASP A 101 13.78 -9.44 6.52
C ASP A 101 13.80 -9.71 8.04
N LEU A 102 12.76 -9.29 8.79
CA LEU A 102 12.64 -9.57 10.22
C LEU A 102 12.59 -11.07 10.52
N ILE A 103 11.93 -11.87 9.68
CA ILE A 103 11.90 -13.32 9.79
C ILE A 103 13.31 -13.88 9.57
N ALA A 104 13.98 -13.49 8.50
CA ALA A 104 15.30 -13.97 8.15
C ALA A 104 16.35 -13.67 9.23
N GLU A 105 16.32 -12.46 9.81
CA GLU A 105 17.22 -12.02 10.86
C GLU A 105 17.03 -12.77 12.19
N ASN A 106 15.85 -13.34 12.43
CA ASN A 106 15.49 -13.96 13.71
C ASN A 106 15.04 -15.42 13.58
N ILE A 107 15.34 -16.09 12.47
CA ILE A 107 14.84 -17.43 12.14
C ILE A 107 15.18 -18.50 13.19
N ASN A 108 16.27 -18.33 13.94
CA ASN A 108 16.74 -19.25 14.97
C ASN A 108 16.11 -18.99 16.36
N ASN A 109 15.23 -17.98 16.49
CA ASN A 109 14.57 -17.65 17.74
C ASN A 109 13.13 -17.16 17.46
N GLU A 110 12.19 -18.11 17.51
CA GLU A 110 10.78 -17.88 17.15
C GLU A 110 10.12 -16.84 18.05
N GLU A 111 10.33 -16.89 19.36
CA GLU A 111 9.73 -15.94 20.31
C GLU A 111 10.20 -14.50 20.01
N LYS A 112 11.49 -14.32 19.83
CA LYS A 112 12.08 -13.03 19.48
C LYS A 112 11.56 -12.52 18.12
N MET A 113 11.48 -13.40 17.14
CA MET A 113 10.95 -13.11 15.81
C MET A 113 9.50 -12.61 15.89
N LEU A 114 8.63 -13.31 16.59
CA LEU A 114 7.23 -12.93 16.77
C LEU A 114 7.08 -11.58 17.47
N ASN A 115 7.86 -11.33 18.51
CA ASN A 115 7.87 -10.06 19.24
C ASN A 115 8.27 -8.90 18.34
N TYR A 116 9.29 -9.05 17.49
CA TYR A 116 9.72 -8.01 16.55
C TYR A 116 8.67 -7.75 15.46
N ILE A 117 8.09 -8.80 14.89
CA ILE A 117 7.01 -8.67 13.88
C ILE A 117 5.81 -7.96 14.51
N TYR A 118 5.40 -8.35 15.72
CA TYR A 118 4.30 -7.69 16.42
C TYR A 118 4.55 -6.20 16.65
N ALA A 119 5.71 -5.85 17.20
CA ALA A 119 6.09 -4.47 17.46
C ALA A 119 6.12 -3.65 16.17
N TYR A 120 6.69 -4.21 15.10
CA TYR A 120 6.76 -3.60 13.80
C TYR A 120 5.36 -3.34 13.21
N ILE A 121 4.51 -4.36 13.13
CA ILE A 121 3.15 -4.21 12.59
C ILE A 121 2.33 -3.23 13.43
N LYS A 122 2.46 -3.26 14.77
CA LYS A 122 1.81 -2.32 15.66
C LYS A 122 2.21 -0.88 15.35
N SER A 123 3.52 -0.60 15.16
CA SER A 123 4.01 0.72 14.80
C SER A 123 3.46 1.22 13.46
N MET A 124 3.41 0.34 12.45
CA MET A 124 2.84 0.62 11.14
C MET A 124 1.34 0.89 11.22
N LYS A 125 0.61 0.10 12.03
CA LYS A 125 -0.84 0.28 12.24
C LYS A 125 -1.16 1.60 12.93
N VAL A 126 -0.43 1.96 13.99
CA VAL A 126 -0.60 3.26 14.67
C VAL A 126 -0.42 4.42 13.68
N ALA A 127 0.54 4.31 12.77
CA ALA A 127 0.77 5.33 11.75
C ALA A 127 -0.40 5.53 10.76
N THR A 128 -1.30 4.54 10.62
CA THR A 128 -2.52 4.69 9.79
C THR A 128 -3.62 5.49 10.49
N ILE A 129 -3.62 5.56 11.82
CA ILE A 129 -4.71 6.12 12.62
C ILE A 129 -4.48 7.61 12.91
N SER A 130 -3.22 8.04 13.02
CA SER A 130 -2.81 9.38 13.50
C SER A 130 -3.34 10.56 12.70
N HIS A 131 -4.03 10.36 11.58
CA HIS A 131 -4.54 11.45 10.73
C HIS A 131 -6.07 11.47 10.55
N LYS A 132 -6.81 10.48 11.03
CA LYS A 132 -8.28 10.51 10.96
C LYS A 132 -8.92 11.35 12.07
N ASN A 133 -8.17 11.67 13.13
CA ASN A 133 -8.69 12.38 14.32
C ASN A 133 -8.29 13.86 14.40
N LEU A 134 -7.75 14.47 13.35
CA LEU A 134 -7.34 15.88 13.35
C LEU A 134 -8.18 16.75 12.41
N SER A 135 -9.35 16.28 12.01
CA SER A 135 -10.34 17.06 11.26
C SER A 135 -11.61 17.14 12.10
N ILE A 136 -11.56 17.93 13.17
CA ILE A 136 -12.75 18.51 13.84
C ILE A 136 -12.56 20.02 13.76
#